data_5ddda4fc22ca695ee8d35acc39b0f773
#
_entry.id   5ddda4fc22ca695ee8d35acc39b0f773
#
_cell.length_a   1.000
_cell.length_b   1.000
_cell.length_c   1.000
_cell.angle_alpha   90.00
_cell.angle_beta   90.00
_cell.angle_gamma   90.00
#
_symmetry.space_group_name_H-M   'P 1'
#
loop_
_entity.id
_entity.type
_entity.pdbx_description
1 polymer ?
#
loop_
_entity_poly.entity_id
_entity_poly.type
_entity_poly.pdbx_seq_one_letter_code
_entity_poly.pdbx_strand_id
1 'polypeptide(L)'
;MAKVQYAVDDQQSVREIHKVVVHTFRMGDVEDPDLYAAEPMWTWQESDAGKFVMKHAEDQPEWRREPDLLTMGYKYAIVAELEKKKLAEFYLRFGKAGL
;
A
#
# COMPACT_ATOMS: atom_id res chain seq x y z
N MET A 1 -9.31 -2.25 -6.06
CA MET A 1 -9.44 -3.69 -6.37
C MET A 1 -8.09 -4.37 -6.30
N ALA A 2 -8.06 -5.57 -5.79
CA ALA A 2 -6.83 -6.33 -5.73
C ALA A 2 -6.54 -7.01 -7.06
N LYS A 3 -5.27 -7.03 -7.45
CA LYS A 3 -4.79 -7.88 -8.53
C LYS A 3 -4.11 -9.08 -7.93
N VAL A 4 -4.35 -10.25 -8.52
CA VAL A 4 -3.76 -11.50 -8.09
C VAL A 4 -2.74 -11.94 -9.12
N GLN A 5 -1.56 -12.29 -8.66
CA GLN A 5 -0.48 -12.81 -9.49
C GLN A 5 0.02 -14.11 -8.88
N TYR A 6 0.66 -14.92 -9.71
CA TYR A 6 1.24 -16.17 -9.26
C TYR A 6 2.73 -16.16 -9.54
N ALA A 7 3.51 -16.56 -8.55
CA ALA A 7 4.96 -16.67 -8.68
C ALA A 7 5.39 -18.09 -8.38
N VAL A 8 6.45 -18.53 -9.04
CA VAL A 8 7.04 -19.85 -8.81
C VAL A 8 8.37 -19.61 -8.09
N ASP A 9 8.53 -20.23 -6.90
CA ASP A 9 9.75 -20.12 -6.13
C ASP A 9 10.83 -21.09 -6.63
N ASP A 10 12.00 -21.11 -5.98
CA ASP A 10 13.13 -21.96 -6.38
C ASP A 10 12.81 -23.45 -6.26
N GLN A 11 11.77 -23.81 -5.52
CA GLN A 11 11.31 -25.19 -5.35
C GLN A 11 10.13 -25.49 -6.26
N GLN A 12 9.82 -24.60 -7.20
CA GLN A 12 8.71 -24.69 -8.14
C GLN A 12 7.33 -24.73 -7.46
N SER A 13 7.23 -24.22 -6.24
CA SER A 13 5.95 -24.01 -5.59
C SER A 13 5.32 -22.72 -6.09
N VAL A 14 4.03 -22.78 -6.40
CA VAL A 14 3.28 -21.60 -6.86
C VAL A 14 2.82 -20.83 -5.62
N ARG A 15 3.17 -19.52 -5.58
CA ARG A 15 2.72 -18.60 -4.54
C ARG A 15 1.71 -17.63 -5.12
N GLU A 16 0.61 -17.41 -4.41
CA GLU A 16 -0.40 -16.44 -4.80
C GLU A 16 -0.05 -15.08 -4.21
N ILE A 17 0.14 -14.10 -5.07
CA ILE A 17 0.56 -12.75 -4.70
C ILE A 17 -0.56 -11.77 -5.05
N HIS A 18 -0.95 -10.95 -4.09
CA HIS A 18 -2.01 -9.96 -4.25
C HIS A 18 -1.43 -8.55 -4.27
N LYS A 19 -1.82 -7.79 -5.27
CA LYS A 19 -1.48 -6.36 -5.34
C LYS A 19 -2.66 -5.58 -4.77
N VAL A 20 -2.45 -4.95 -3.62
CA VAL A 20 -3.53 -4.32 -2.85
C VAL A 20 -3.12 -2.95 -2.36
N VAL A 21 -4.11 -2.10 -2.11
CA VAL A 21 -3.91 -0.83 -1.42
C VAL A 21 -3.75 -1.12 0.06
N VAL A 22 -2.62 -0.71 0.63
CA VAL A 22 -2.32 -0.95 2.04
C VAL A 22 -2.48 0.29 2.90
N HIS A 23 -2.54 1.47 2.29
CA HIS A 23 -2.72 2.72 3.02
C HIS A 23 -3.20 3.81 2.08
N THR A 24 -4.04 4.72 2.58
CA THR A 24 -4.44 5.92 1.85
C THR A 24 -4.39 7.13 2.77
N PHE A 25 -4.15 8.30 2.19
CA PHE A 25 -4.27 9.56 2.89
C PHE A 25 -4.64 10.67 1.91
N ARG A 26 -5.21 11.75 2.41
CA ARG A 26 -5.64 12.89 1.61
C ARG A 26 -4.78 14.11 1.93
N MET A 27 -4.43 14.85 0.89
CA MET A 27 -3.60 16.05 1.05
C MET A 27 -4.42 17.36 1.03
N GLY A 28 -5.64 17.28 0.52
CA GLY A 28 -6.41 18.50 0.31
C GLY A 28 -5.87 19.31 -0.87
N ASP A 29 -6.31 20.57 -0.96
CA ASP A 29 -5.95 21.47 -2.05
C ASP A 29 -4.71 22.28 -1.62
N VAL A 30 -3.53 21.74 -1.94
CA VAL A 30 -2.23 22.38 -1.62
C VAL A 30 -1.38 22.47 -2.87
N GLU A 31 -0.48 23.45 -2.91
CA GLU A 31 0.54 23.50 -3.95
C GLU A 31 1.58 22.42 -3.70
N ASP A 32 2.14 21.87 -4.77
CA ASP A 32 3.15 20.82 -4.70
C ASP A 32 2.78 19.67 -3.76
N PRO A 33 1.64 19.00 -4.00
CA PRO A 33 1.16 17.97 -3.08
C PRO A 33 2.16 16.83 -2.87
N ASP A 34 2.97 16.51 -3.89
CA ASP A 34 3.96 15.44 -3.78
C ASP A 34 5.05 15.78 -2.76
N LEU A 35 5.42 17.06 -2.65
CA LEU A 35 6.39 17.51 -1.66
C LEU A 35 5.85 17.29 -0.24
N TYR A 36 4.61 17.69 0.00
CA TYR A 36 4.00 17.55 1.32
C TYR A 36 3.61 16.11 1.64
N ALA A 37 3.38 15.29 0.62
CA ALA A 37 3.05 13.87 0.82
C ALA A 37 4.22 13.06 1.39
N ALA A 38 5.44 13.55 1.28
CA ALA A 38 6.61 12.84 1.81
C ALA A 38 6.49 12.56 3.31
N GLU A 39 5.97 13.50 4.09
CA GLU A 39 5.83 13.34 5.54
C GLU A 39 4.83 12.24 5.93
N PRO A 40 3.57 12.26 5.46
CA PRO A 40 2.66 11.16 5.78
C PRO A 40 3.10 9.80 5.22
N MET A 41 3.82 9.78 4.09
CA MET A 41 4.39 8.52 3.60
C MET A 41 5.47 7.99 4.55
N TRP A 42 6.36 8.84 5.01
CA TRP A 42 7.41 8.46 5.93
C TRP A 42 6.81 8.01 7.27
N THR A 43 5.83 8.75 7.78
CA THR A 43 5.12 8.40 9.01
C THR A 43 4.49 7.01 8.91
N TRP A 44 3.87 6.71 7.76
CA TRP A 44 3.29 5.40 7.55
C TRP A 44 4.38 4.31 7.52
N GLN A 45 5.51 4.55 6.85
CA GLN A 45 6.60 3.58 6.79
C GLN A 45 7.15 3.25 8.18
N GLU A 46 7.13 4.22 9.09
CA GLU A 46 7.59 4.03 10.47
C GLU A 46 6.53 3.41 11.38
N SER A 47 5.27 3.35 10.94
CA SER A 47 4.21 2.69 11.70
C SER A 47 4.38 1.18 11.68
N ASP A 48 3.71 0.49 12.59
CA ASP A 48 3.76 -0.97 12.64
C ASP A 48 3.24 -1.59 11.34
N ALA A 49 2.15 -1.06 10.80
CA ALA A 49 1.61 -1.53 9.52
C ALA A 49 2.58 -1.29 8.37
N GLY A 50 3.19 -0.10 8.31
CA GLY A 50 4.17 0.23 7.28
C GLY A 50 5.40 -0.66 7.36
N LYS A 51 5.92 -0.88 8.56
CA LYS A 51 7.08 -1.77 8.76
C LYS A 51 6.77 -3.19 8.32
N PHE A 52 5.58 -3.68 8.62
CA PHE A 52 5.15 -5.00 8.19
C PHE A 52 5.16 -5.10 6.66
N VAL A 53 4.56 -4.12 5.98
CA VAL A 53 4.51 -4.10 4.52
C VAL A 53 5.90 -3.99 3.91
N MET A 54 6.75 -3.09 4.42
CA MET A 54 8.10 -2.91 3.89
C MET A 54 8.94 -4.18 4.04
N LYS A 55 8.68 -4.96 5.10
CA LYS A 55 9.40 -6.21 5.34
C LYS A 55 8.93 -7.34 4.43
N HIS A 56 7.64 -7.42 4.15
CA HIS A 56 7.01 -8.59 3.52
C HIS A 56 6.58 -8.40 2.07
N ALA A 57 6.55 -7.17 1.56
CA ALA A 57 6.19 -6.92 0.17
C ALA A 57 7.17 -7.63 -0.77
N GLU A 58 6.63 -8.19 -1.87
CA GLU A 58 7.45 -8.91 -2.86
C GLU A 58 8.38 -7.96 -3.60
N ASP A 59 7.97 -6.71 -3.75
CA ASP A 59 8.74 -5.67 -4.39
C ASP A 59 8.51 -4.38 -3.61
N GLN A 60 9.24 -3.32 -3.95
CA GLN A 60 9.07 -2.05 -3.28
C GLN A 60 7.65 -1.54 -3.48
N PRO A 61 6.93 -1.15 -2.41
CA PRO A 61 5.59 -0.59 -2.56
C PRO A 61 5.60 0.66 -3.44
N GLU A 62 4.52 0.81 -4.22
CA GLU A 62 4.31 1.96 -5.08
C GLU A 62 3.33 2.91 -4.43
N TRP A 63 3.39 4.18 -4.83
CA TRP A 63 2.35 5.12 -4.46
C TRP A 63 1.69 5.69 -5.72
N ARG A 64 0.40 6.03 -5.59
CA ARG A 64 -0.38 6.65 -6.67
C ARG A 64 -1.06 7.90 -6.13
N ARG A 65 -1.16 8.89 -7.00
CA ARG A 65 -1.88 10.12 -6.71
C ARG A 65 -3.12 10.17 -7.60
N GLU A 66 -4.26 10.46 -6.99
CA GLU A 66 -5.53 10.59 -7.68
C GLU A 66 -6.21 11.89 -7.29
N PRO A 67 -6.97 12.53 -8.19
CA PRO A 67 -7.80 13.67 -7.79
C PRO A 67 -8.80 13.25 -6.74
N ASP A 68 -9.02 14.10 -5.73
CA ASP A 68 -10.01 13.87 -4.70
C ASP A 68 -11.11 14.92 -4.85
N LEU A 69 -12.22 14.53 -5.46
CA LEU A 69 -13.31 15.46 -5.76
C LEU A 69 -14.03 15.98 -4.52
N LEU A 70 -13.90 15.27 -3.38
CA LEU A 70 -14.54 15.70 -2.14
C LEU A 70 -13.82 16.90 -1.51
N THR A 71 -12.48 16.94 -1.62
CA THR A 71 -11.67 18.00 -1.03
C THR A 71 -11.09 18.95 -2.05
N MET A 72 -11.30 18.68 -3.35
CA MET A 72 -10.73 19.41 -4.47
C MET A 72 -9.20 19.38 -4.49
N GLY A 73 -8.62 18.41 -3.81
CA GLY A 73 -7.19 18.19 -3.76
C GLY A 73 -6.82 16.82 -4.29
N TYR A 74 -5.90 16.15 -3.60
CA TYR A 74 -5.40 14.86 -4.02
C TYR A 74 -5.50 13.81 -2.92
N LYS A 75 -5.74 12.58 -3.34
CA LYS A 75 -5.67 11.40 -2.50
C LYS A 75 -4.49 10.55 -2.94
N TYR A 76 -3.75 10.03 -1.97
CA TYR A 76 -2.62 9.15 -2.22
C TYR A 76 -2.96 7.75 -1.75
N ALA A 77 -2.53 6.76 -2.52
CA ALA A 77 -2.68 5.35 -2.16
C ALA A 77 -1.31 4.69 -2.24
N ILE A 78 -0.98 3.91 -1.22
CA ILE A 78 0.22 3.08 -1.20
C ILE A 78 -0.23 1.67 -1.56
N VAL A 79 0.40 1.09 -2.59
CA VAL A 79 0.04 -0.20 -3.16
C VAL A 79 1.22 -1.15 -2.99
N ALA A 80 0.96 -2.33 -2.45
CA ALA A 80 1.99 -3.33 -2.22
C ALA A 80 1.55 -4.69 -2.73
N GLU A 81 2.53 -5.52 -3.05
CA GLU A 81 2.31 -6.91 -3.45
C GLU A 81 2.66 -7.80 -2.26
N LEU A 82 1.67 -8.53 -1.75
CA LEU A 82 1.84 -9.41 -0.60
C LEU A 82 1.38 -10.82 -0.93
N GLU A 83 2.16 -11.80 -0.49
CA GLU A 83 1.76 -13.20 -0.56
C GLU A 83 0.47 -13.38 0.25
N LYS A 84 -0.39 -14.28 -0.20
CA LYS A 84 -1.72 -14.51 0.39
C LYS A 84 -1.69 -14.64 1.91
N LYS A 85 -0.73 -15.39 2.45
CA LYS A 85 -0.63 -15.57 3.91
C LYS A 85 -0.28 -14.28 4.61
N LYS A 86 0.61 -13.49 4.04
CA LYS A 86 1.01 -12.20 4.61
C LYS A 86 -0.10 -11.16 4.50
N LEU A 87 -0.87 -11.21 3.42
CA LEU A 87 -2.03 -10.34 3.27
C LEU A 87 -3.10 -10.67 4.32
N ALA A 88 -3.36 -11.94 4.57
CA ALA A 88 -4.30 -12.35 5.61
C ALA A 88 -3.82 -11.88 6.99
N GLU A 89 -2.54 -12.05 7.30
CA GLU A 89 -1.95 -11.57 8.55
C GLU A 89 -2.06 -10.04 8.67
N PHE A 90 -1.82 -9.32 7.58
CA PHE A 90 -1.94 -7.87 7.54
C PHE A 90 -3.37 -7.43 7.91
N TYR A 91 -4.38 -8.05 7.29
CA TYR A 91 -5.77 -7.71 7.56
C TYR A 91 -6.19 -8.05 9.00
N LEU A 92 -5.69 -9.15 9.54
CA LEU A 92 -5.98 -9.54 10.92
C LEU A 92 -5.36 -8.58 11.93
N ARG A 93 -4.17 -8.06 11.64
CA ARG A 93 -3.45 -7.18 12.56
C ARG A 93 -3.84 -5.72 12.42
N PHE A 94 -4.08 -5.26 11.20
CA PHE A 94 -4.23 -3.83 10.89
C PHE A 94 -5.57 -3.46 10.24
N GLY A 95 -6.38 -4.45 9.91
CA GLY A 95 -7.64 -4.22 9.19
C GLY A 95 -7.41 -3.94 7.71
N LYS A 96 -8.51 -3.70 6.99
CA LYS A 96 -8.43 -3.37 5.55
C LYS A 96 -8.16 -1.89 5.39
N ALA A 97 -6.99 -1.55 4.85
CA ALA A 97 -6.60 -0.18 4.61
C ALA A 97 -7.36 0.40 3.41
N GLY A 98 -7.59 1.70 3.44
CA GLY A 98 -8.18 2.42 2.32
C GLY A 98 -9.68 2.28 2.15
N LEU A 99 -10.35 1.76 3.13
CA LEU A 99 -11.80 1.57 3.11
C LEU A 99 -12.52 2.53 4.05
#